data_2fa4fad9d9f5c6c86788283abc927bba
#
_entry.id   2fa4fad9d9f5c6c86788283abc927bba
#
_cell.length_a   1.000
_cell.length_b   1.000
_cell.length_c   1.000
_cell.angle_alpha   90.00
_cell.angle_beta   90.00
_cell.angle_gamma   90.00
#
_symmetry.space_group_name_H-M   'P 1'
#
loop_
_entity.id
_entity.type
_entity.pdbx_description
1 polymer ?
#
loop_
_entity_poly.entity_id
_entity_poly.type
_entity_poly.pdbx_seq_one_letter_code
_entity_poly.pdbx_strand_id
1 'polypeptide(L)'
;ETREECNADEEEVGTNFTSTGFHEEMLCSNDLLSSDCAKQHHTGCFEGKVYWYDSCGNRENIYSSDERTSYNSGYILEEIDSCEADGPYDENCGNCDYANGMICGDDEDSVMAVGDYTCVDLNCYETYENDASPLSGDDKLNGESWCVFDTRPGEGLDTVGSRHYRHICINGEEVVENCADF
;
A
#
# COMPACT_ATOMS: atom_id res chain seq x y z
N GLU A 1 -20.25 1.02 -0.64
CA GLU A 1 -21.59 0.41 -0.90
C GLU A 1 -21.86 0.38 -2.40
N THR A 2 -22.36 -0.73 -2.89
CA THR A 2 -22.83 -0.81 -4.26
C THR A 2 -24.25 -0.24 -4.34
N ARG A 3 -24.67 0.18 -5.54
CA ARG A 3 -26.04 0.64 -5.78
C ARG A 3 -27.10 -0.40 -5.38
N GLU A 4 -26.75 -1.69 -5.46
CA GLU A 4 -27.65 -2.79 -5.10
C GLU A 4 -27.78 -2.93 -3.57
N GLU A 5 -26.70 -2.73 -2.82
CA GLU A 5 -26.72 -2.72 -1.36
C GLU A 5 -27.49 -1.52 -0.81
N CYS A 6 -27.26 -0.33 -1.36
CA CYS A 6 -27.99 0.87 -0.97
C CYS A 6 -29.50 0.76 -1.24
N ASN A 7 -29.90 0.14 -2.36
CA ASN A 7 -31.33 -0.09 -2.67
C ASN A 7 -31.95 -1.21 -1.82
N ALA A 8 -31.16 -2.18 -1.34
CA ALA A 8 -31.66 -3.25 -0.48
C ALA A 8 -32.02 -2.74 0.93
N ASP A 9 -31.24 -1.80 1.46
CA ASP A 9 -31.48 -1.17 2.75
C ASP A 9 -32.76 -0.29 2.73
N GLU A 10 -33.13 0.27 1.58
CA GLU A 10 -34.38 1.03 1.42
C GLU A 10 -35.64 0.18 1.62
N GLU A 11 -35.62 -1.11 1.32
CA GLU A 11 -36.78 -2.00 1.45
C GLU A 11 -37.01 -2.47 2.91
N GLU A 12 -36.01 -2.45 3.77
CA GLU A 12 -36.13 -2.90 5.17
C GLU A 12 -36.58 -1.80 6.15
N VAL A 13 -36.40 -0.53 5.82
CA VAL A 13 -36.74 0.58 6.71
C VAL A 13 -38.11 1.17 6.36
N GLY A 14 -39.11 0.79 7.12
CA GLY A 14 -40.51 1.19 6.91
C GLY A 14 -40.72 2.71 6.86
N THR A 15 -41.28 3.16 5.81
CA THR A 15 -42.19 4.27 5.46
C THR A 15 -42.00 5.69 6.01
N ASN A 16 -40.92 6.09 6.67
CA ASN A 16 -40.73 7.50 7.09
C ASN A 16 -39.32 8.06 6.85
N PHE A 17 -38.47 7.36 6.13
CA PHE A 17 -37.20 7.89 5.67
C PHE A 17 -37.38 8.42 4.25
N THR A 18 -37.11 9.69 4.03
CA THR A 18 -36.88 10.19 2.68
C THR A 18 -35.53 9.62 2.23
N SER A 19 -35.59 8.47 1.56
CA SER A 19 -34.42 7.94 0.87
C SER A 19 -33.82 9.05 0.01
N THR A 20 -32.58 9.37 0.24
CA THR A 20 -31.86 10.35 -0.58
C THR A 20 -31.51 9.78 -1.95
N GLY A 21 -31.72 8.44 -2.16
CA GLY A 21 -31.33 7.71 -3.36
C GLY A 21 -29.83 7.49 -3.44
N PHE A 22 -29.40 6.68 -4.40
CA PHE A 22 -27.99 6.47 -4.70
C PHE A 22 -27.40 7.74 -5.35
N HIS A 23 -26.37 8.30 -4.73
CA HIS A 23 -25.65 9.46 -5.22
C HIS A 23 -24.28 9.00 -5.76
N GLU A 24 -24.16 8.93 -7.07
CA GLU A 24 -22.91 8.60 -7.75
C GLU A 24 -21.85 9.65 -7.43
N GLU A 25 -20.61 9.23 -7.21
CA GLU A 25 -19.44 10.08 -6.91
C GLU A 25 -19.47 10.86 -5.59
N MET A 26 -20.41 10.58 -4.68
CA MET A 26 -20.44 11.21 -3.35
C MET A 26 -19.97 10.24 -2.27
N LEU A 27 -19.23 10.78 -1.29
CA LEU A 27 -18.87 10.04 -0.07
C LEU A 27 -20.09 9.91 0.85
N CYS A 28 -20.20 8.79 1.57
CA CYS A 28 -21.32 8.57 2.51
C CYS A 28 -21.35 9.61 3.64
N SER A 29 -20.23 10.21 3.99
CA SER A 29 -20.08 11.29 4.97
C SER A 29 -20.38 12.69 4.43
N ASN A 30 -20.83 12.81 3.16
CA ASN A 30 -21.15 14.12 2.58
C ASN A 30 -22.32 14.77 3.30
N ASP A 31 -22.16 16.02 3.72
CA ASP A 31 -23.17 16.79 4.47
C ASP A 31 -24.54 16.87 3.76
N LEU A 32 -24.55 16.78 2.43
CA LEU A 32 -25.79 16.81 1.63
C LEU A 32 -26.65 15.55 1.78
N LEU A 33 -26.02 14.43 2.18
CA LEU A 33 -26.72 13.16 2.40
C LEU A 33 -27.40 13.10 3.77
N SER A 34 -27.07 14.04 4.66
CA SER A 34 -27.58 14.07 6.04
C SER A 34 -27.34 12.75 6.80
N SER A 35 -26.27 12.02 6.47
CA SER A 35 -25.85 10.83 7.20
C SER A 35 -25.26 11.21 8.55
N ASP A 36 -25.38 10.32 9.54
CA ASP A 36 -24.73 10.50 10.84
C ASP A 36 -23.26 10.04 10.84
N CYS A 37 -22.69 9.71 9.67
CA CYS A 37 -21.33 9.22 9.54
C CYS A 37 -20.33 10.39 9.57
N ALA A 38 -19.48 10.41 10.58
CA ALA A 38 -18.41 11.41 10.68
C ALA A 38 -17.31 11.11 9.66
N LYS A 39 -16.94 12.11 8.85
CA LYS A 39 -15.89 12.01 7.83
C LYS A 39 -14.53 11.77 8.42
N GLN A 40 -13.64 11.13 7.66
CA GLN A 40 -12.21 10.96 7.93
C GLN A 40 -11.96 10.53 9.39
N HIS A 41 -12.69 9.49 9.81
CA HIS A 41 -12.68 9.05 11.21
C HIS A 41 -11.45 8.20 11.54
N HIS A 42 -11.01 7.33 10.62
CA HIS A 42 -9.82 6.49 10.77
C HIS A 42 -9.24 6.15 9.40
N THR A 43 -8.02 5.62 9.38
CA THR A 43 -7.38 5.13 8.16
C THR A 43 -7.43 3.61 8.07
N GLY A 44 -7.23 3.07 6.88
CA GLY A 44 -7.17 1.63 6.65
C GLY A 44 -6.61 1.30 5.28
N CYS A 45 -6.17 0.05 5.11
CA CYS A 45 -5.65 -0.45 3.84
C CYS A 45 -6.76 -0.91 2.90
N PHE A 46 -6.67 -0.52 1.64
CA PHE A 46 -7.45 -1.10 0.56
C PHE A 46 -6.61 -1.12 -0.73
N GLU A 47 -6.54 -2.26 -1.41
CA GLU A 47 -5.76 -2.46 -2.64
C GLU A 47 -4.32 -1.93 -2.57
N GLY A 48 -3.68 -2.08 -1.40
CA GLY A 48 -2.28 -1.68 -1.20
C GLY A 48 -2.07 -0.20 -0.90
N LYS A 49 -3.12 0.59 -0.79
CA LYS A 49 -3.07 2.03 -0.48
C LYS A 49 -3.77 2.33 0.84
N VAL A 50 -3.43 3.47 1.46
CA VAL A 50 -4.06 3.96 2.68
C VAL A 50 -5.23 4.86 2.30
N TYR A 51 -6.41 4.57 2.85
CA TYR A 51 -7.62 5.33 2.65
C TYR A 51 -8.17 5.87 3.95
N TRP A 52 -8.87 6.98 3.89
CA TRP A 52 -9.77 7.40 4.94
C TRP A 52 -11.01 6.52 4.98
N TYR A 53 -11.55 6.35 6.17
CA TYR A 53 -12.84 5.74 6.43
C TYR A 53 -13.68 6.66 7.32
N ASP A 54 -14.97 6.72 7.07
CA ASP A 54 -15.90 7.43 7.93
C ASP A 54 -16.20 6.66 9.23
N SER A 55 -16.94 7.25 10.15
CA SER A 55 -17.27 6.60 11.43
C SER A 55 -18.22 5.40 11.28
N CYS A 56 -18.83 5.21 10.13
CA CYS A 56 -19.70 4.08 9.80
C CYS A 56 -18.92 2.93 9.12
N GLY A 57 -17.64 3.14 8.83
CA GLY A 57 -16.77 2.14 8.17
C GLY A 57 -16.83 2.18 6.64
N ASN A 58 -17.41 3.20 6.04
CA ASN A 58 -17.39 3.37 4.60
C ASN A 58 -16.05 3.97 4.17
N ARG A 59 -15.46 3.42 3.10
CA ARG A 59 -14.23 3.92 2.53
C ARG A 59 -14.45 5.28 1.85
N GLU A 60 -13.57 6.22 2.14
CA GLU A 60 -13.52 7.54 1.54
C GLU A 60 -12.38 7.65 0.51
N ASN A 61 -11.75 8.79 0.38
CA ASN A 61 -10.64 9.02 -0.54
C ASN A 61 -9.31 8.55 0.04
N ILE A 62 -8.28 8.47 -0.82
CA ILE A 62 -6.90 8.18 -0.40
C ILE A 62 -6.48 9.17 0.70
N TYR A 63 -5.82 8.64 1.72
CA TYR A 63 -5.32 9.41 2.84
C TYR A 63 -4.38 10.53 2.37
N SER A 64 -4.58 11.71 2.91
CA SER A 64 -3.61 12.80 2.87
C SER A 64 -3.66 13.55 4.21
N SER A 65 -2.50 14.01 4.69
CA SER A 65 -2.42 14.88 5.87
C SER A 65 -3.13 16.23 5.65
N ASP A 66 -3.33 16.65 4.40
CA ASP A 66 -4.29 17.72 4.05
C ASP A 66 -5.70 17.14 3.92
N GLU A 67 -6.36 16.95 5.06
CA GLU A 67 -7.71 16.41 5.17
C GLU A 67 -8.72 17.12 4.28
N ARG A 68 -8.55 18.43 4.05
CA ARG A 68 -9.47 19.20 3.22
C ARG A 68 -9.35 18.79 1.75
N THR A 69 -8.13 18.62 1.27
CA THR A 69 -7.86 18.21 -0.10
C THR A 69 -8.33 16.79 -0.31
N SER A 70 -8.00 15.87 0.59
CA SER A 70 -8.43 14.47 0.47
C SER A 70 -9.94 14.27 0.64
N TYR A 71 -10.61 15.10 1.45
CA TYR A 71 -12.08 15.03 1.56
C TYR A 71 -12.80 15.50 0.29
N ASN A 72 -12.18 16.35 -0.51
CA ASN A 72 -12.70 16.84 -1.78
C ASN A 72 -14.16 17.34 -1.70
N SER A 73 -14.49 18.09 -0.64
CA SER A 73 -15.85 18.58 -0.40
C SER A 73 -16.93 17.49 -0.31
N GLY A 74 -16.56 16.26 0.03
CA GLY A 74 -17.44 15.11 0.16
C GLY A 74 -17.71 14.35 -1.15
N TYR A 75 -16.84 14.53 -2.15
CA TYR A 75 -16.92 13.80 -3.41
C TYR A 75 -15.74 12.84 -3.58
N ILE A 76 -15.97 11.77 -4.34
CA ILE A 76 -14.92 10.82 -4.69
C ILE A 76 -13.85 11.55 -5.50
N LEU A 77 -12.60 11.30 -5.14
CA LEU A 77 -11.42 11.82 -5.82
C LEU A 77 -10.78 10.67 -6.62
N GLU A 78 -10.54 10.91 -7.91
CA GLU A 78 -9.81 9.95 -8.73
C GLU A 78 -8.38 9.78 -8.18
N GLU A 79 -7.82 8.57 -8.29
CA GLU A 79 -6.48 8.28 -7.78
C GLU A 79 -5.41 9.22 -8.34
N ILE A 80 -5.51 9.57 -9.62
CA ILE A 80 -4.57 10.47 -10.29
C ILE A 80 -4.62 11.91 -9.76
N ASP A 81 -5.71 12.30 -9.14
CA ASP A 81 -5.91 13.63 -8.54
C ASP A 81 -5.62 13.63 -7.03
N SER A 82 -5.28 12.46 -6.47
CA SER A 82 -4.85 12.33 -5.08
C SER A 82 -3.40 12.79 -4.87
N CYS A 83 -2.95 12.77 -3.63
CA CYS A 83 -1.54 13.00 -3.34
C CYS A 83 -0.66 11.88 -3.93
N GLU A 84 0.62 12.15 -4.08
CA GLU A 84 1.65 11.19 -4.45
C GLU A 84 2.61 11.02 -3.26
N ALA A 85 2.84 9.77 -2.85
CA ALA A 85 3.77 9.49 -1.76
C ALA A 85 5.21 9.69 -2.25
N ASP A 86 5.99 10.49 -1.51
CA ASP A 86 7.39 10.78 -1.83
C ASP A 86 8.34 9.59 -1.54
N GLY A 87 7.83 8.53 -0.91
CA GLY A 87 8.59 7.34 -0.56
C GLY A 87 7.90 6.50 0.51
N PRO A 88 8.54 5.39 0.94
CA PRO A 88 8.09 4.59 2.08
C PRO A 88 8.07 5.44 3.35
N TYR A 89 7.12 5.13 4.23
CA TYR A 89 6.92 5.86 5.49
C TYR A 89 6.54 7.34 5.31
N ASP A 90 5.99 7.72 4.14
CA ASP A 90 5.45 9.06 3.96
C ASP A 90 4.16 9.22 4.79
N GLU A 91 4.27 9.94 5.88
CA GLU A 91 3.14 10.24 6.78
C GLU A 91 2.12 11.21 6.17
N ASN A 92 2.39 11.77 5.00
CA ASN A 92 1.53 12.79 4.41
C ASN A 92 0.62 12.26 3.31
N CYS A 93 0.95 11.11 2.72
CA CYS A 93 0.20 10.56 1.61
C CYS A 93 0.09 9.04 1.65
N GLY A 94 -1.13 8.54 1.48
CA GLY A 94 -1.45 7.11 1.43
C GLY A 94 -1.48 6.49 0.04
N ASN A 95 -1.12 7.23 -1.00
CA ASN A 95 -1.05 6.70 -2.36
C ASN A 95 0.25 5.92 -2.59
N CYS A 96 0.36 4.75 -1.95
CA CYS A 96 1.54 3.89 -2.02
C CYS A 96 1.76 3.38 -3.44
N ASP A 97 2.98 3.55 -3.96
CA ASP A 97 3.37 3.05 -5.27
C ASP A 97 4.05 1.67 -5.16
N TYR A 98 3.29 0.63 -5.46
CA TYR A 98 3.79 -0.75 -5.45
C TYR A 98 4.96 -0.97 -6.42
N ALA A 99 4.99 -0.25 -7.55
CA ALA A 99 6.08 -0.36 -8.51
C ALA A 99 7.41 0.18 -7.95
N ASN A 100 7.33 1.10 -7.00
CA ASN A 100 8.48 1.61 -6.25
C ASN A 100 8.70 0.89 -4.91
N GLY A 101 8.06 -0.27 -4.72
CA GLY A 101 8.23 -1.11 -3.53
C GLY A 101 7.48 -0.62 -2.30
N MET A 102 6.38 0.11 -2.48
CA MET A 102 5.56 0.59 -1.37
C MET A 102 4.20 -0.10 -1.34
N ILE A 103 3.71 -0.42 -0.16
CA ILE A 103 2.36 -0.94 0.07
C ILE A 103 1.80 -0.40 1.38
N CYS A 104 0.47 -0.32 1.48
CA CYS A 104 -0.15 0.00 2.76
C CYS A 104 0.15 -1.09 3.79
N GLY A 105 0.66 -0.70 4.94
CA GLY A 105 0.94 -1.57 6.07
C GLY A 105 0.72 -0.86 7.39
N ASP A 106 0.71 -1.67 8.45
CA ASP A 106 0.67 -1.19 9.83
C ASP A 106 2.10 -0.76 10.21
N ASP A 107 2.24 0.46 10.65
CA ASP A 107 3.50 0.95 11.22
C ASP A 107 3.39 0.88 12.73
N GLU A 108 3.95 -0.17 13.33
CA GLU A 108 3.96 -0.38 14.78
C GLU A 108 4.68 0.75 15.53
N ASP A 109 5.49 1.54 14.84
CA ASP A 109 6.24 2.68 15.39
C ASP A 109 5.57 4.04 15.11
N SER A 110 4.46 4.07 14.35
CA SER A 110 3.76 5.30 14.01
C SER A 110 3.06 5.93 15.22
N VAL A 111 3.29 7.22 15.39
CA VAL A 111 2.65 8.05 16.43
C VAL A 111 1.30 8.61 15.97
N MET A 112 0.80 8.15 14.83
CA MET A 112 -0.45 8.63 14.24
C MET A 112 -1.67 8.22 15.08
N ALA A 113 -2.43 9.18 15.52
CA ALA A 113 -3.50 9.01 16.51
C ALA A 113 -4.78 8.32 15.99
N VAL A 114 -4.85 7.99 14.69
CA VAL A 114 -6.09 7.48 14.08
C VAL A 114 -5.76 6.43 13.01
N GLY A 115 -5.55 5.18 13.44
CA GLY A 115 -5.23 4.05 12.57
C GLY A 115 -3.81 4.15 12.02
N ASP A 116 -2.93 3.33 12.52
CA ASP A 116 -1.48 3.38 12.27
C ASP A 116 -1.10 2.77 10.90
N TYR A 117 -1.77 3.19 9.83
CA TYR A 117 -1.48 2.71 8.48
C TYR A 117 -0.70 3.75 7.69
N THR A 118 0.40 3.31 7.08
CA THR A 118 1.26 4.11 6.23
C THR A 118 1.72 3.31 5.01
N CYS A 119 2.42 3.95 4.07
CA CYS A 119 3.12 3.25 3.00
C CYS A 119 4.39 2.64 3.56
N VAL A 120 4.44 1.33 3.76
CA VAL A 120 5.63 0.61 4.22
C VAL A 120 6.52 0.20 3.05
N ASP A 121 7.82 0.05 3.34
CA ASP A 121 8.83 -0.34 2.37
C ASP A 121 8.90 -1.86 2.20
N LEU A 122 8.92 -2.30 0.95
CA LEU A 122 9.09 -3.69 0.56
C LEU A 122 10.46 -3.97 -0.08
N ASN A 123 11.33 -2.95 -0.18
CA ASN A 123 12.64 -3.09 -0.77
C ASN A 123 13.62 -3.78 0.19
N CYS A 124 14.65 -4.38 -0.35
CA CYS A 124 15.71 -5.03 0.41
C CYS A 124 16.96 -4.16 0.43
N TYR A 125 17.50 -3.92 1.59
CA TYR A 125 18.68 -3.10 1.81
C TYR A 125 19.87 -3.95 2.20
N GLU A 126 21.09 -3.48 1.88
CA GLU A 126 22.34 -4.15 2.23
C GLU A 126 22.35 -5.64 1.82
N THR A 127 21.82 -5.95 0.63
CA THR A 127 21.66 -7.33 0.15
C THR A 127 23.00 -8.02 -0.06
N TYR A 128 22.99 -9.37 -0.02
CA TYR A 128 24.20 -10.14 -0.23
C TYR A 128 24.65 -10.12 -1.69
N GLU A 129 25.87 -9.69 -1.95
CA GLU A 129 26.56 -9.78 -3.24
C GLU A 129 27.91 -10.48 -3.11
N ASN A 130 28.43 -11.01 -4.24
CA ASN A 130 29.68 -11.80 -4.26
C ASN A 130 30.93 -11.01 -3.91
N ASP A 131 30.89 -9.71 -3.75
CA ASP A 131 32.05 -8.88 -3.53
C ASP A 131 32.36 -8.67 -2.05
N ALA A 132 33.24 -9.50 -1.55
CA ALA A 132 34.16 -9.30 -0.45
C ALA A 132 33.65 -8.83 0.92
N SER A 133 32.41 -8.36 1.07
CA SER A 133 31.82 -8.01 2.36
C SER A 133 30.37 -8.47 2.41
N PRO A 134 29.96 -9.25 3.42
CA PRO A 134 28.59 -9.75 3.52
C PRO A 134 27.53 -8.66 3.80
N LEU A 135 27.90 -7.40 3.81
CA LEU A 135 27.04 -6.26 4.14
C LEU A 135 27.30 -5.05 3.23
N SER A 136 27.80 -5.24 2.02
CA SER A 136 28.06 -4.14 1.09
C SER A 136 27.35 -4.33 -0.26
N GLY A 137 26.22 -5.03 -0.24
CA GLY A 137 25.38 -5.17 -1.43
C GLY A 137 24.61 -3.89 -1.73
N ASP A 138 24.24 -3.74 -2.99
CA ASP A 138 23.35 -2.67 -3.41
C ASP A 138 21.93 -2.93 -2.89
N ASP A 139 21.19 -1.86 -2.72
CA ASP A 139 19.76 -1.94 -2.43
C ASP A 139 19.02 -2.55 -3.63
N LYS A 140 18.05 -3.41 -3.37
CA LYS A 140 17.27 -4.11 -4.39
C LYS A 140 15.79 -3.79 -4.24
N LEU A 141 15.16 -3.49 -5.36
CA LEU A 141 13.71 -3.25 -5.37
C LEU A 141 12.94 -4.54 -5.11
N ASN A 142 11.76 -4.41 -4.55
CA ASN A 142 10.84 -5.52 -4.35
C ASN A 142 10.57 -6.25 -5.68
N GLY A 143 10.74 -7.56 -5.71
CA GLY A 143 10.65 -8.39 -6.91
C GLY A 143 11.92 -8.44 -7.75
N GLU A 144 12.95 -7.65 -7.45
CA GLU A 144 14.25 -7.73 -8.14
C GLU A 144 14.98 -9.03 -7.76
N SER A 145 15.66 -9.63 -8.74
CA SER A 145 16.46 -10.83 -8.51
C SER A 145 17.87 -10.69 -9.10
N TRP A 146 18.84 -11.29 -8.41
CA TRP A 146 20.25 -11.28 -8.82
C TRP A 146 20.90 -12.65 -8.60
N CYS A 147 22.03 -12.88 -9.25
CA CYS A 147 22.77 -14.13 -9.13
C CYS A 147 23.94 -13.98 -8.17
N VAL A 148 24.07 -14.94 -7.28
CA VAL A 148 25.19 -15.08 -6.35
C VAL A 148 25.94 -16.38 -6.63
N PHE A 149 27.27 -16.36 -6.49
CA PHE A 149 28.13 -17.50 -6.78
C PHE A 149 28.90 -17.89 -5.54
N ASP A 150 29.16 -19.18 -5.31
CA ASP A 150 29.96 -19.68 -4.19
C ASP A 150 31.43 -19.23 -4.26
N THR A 151 31.92 -18.93 -5.48
CA THR A 151 33.29 -18.49 -5.73
C THR A 151 33.31 -17.34 -6.71
N ARG A 152 34.35 -16.50 -6.70
CA ARG A 152 34.47 -15.36 -7.63
C ARG A 152 34.37 -15.81 -9.08
N PRO A 153 33.33 -15.35 -9.83
CA PRO A 153 33.24 -15.68 -11.25
C PRO A 153 34.25 -14.89 -12.09
N GLY A 154 34.72 -15.47 -13.18
CA GLY A 154 35.28 -14.71 -14.29
C GLY A 154 36.78 -14.61 -14.39
N GLU A 155 37.60 -15.20 -13.52
CA GLU A 155 39.06 -15.23 -13.68
C GLU A 155 39.61 -16.67 -13.83
N GLY A 156 38.79 -17.60 -14.31
CA GLY A 156 39.14 -19.02 -14.39
C GLY A 156 39.20 -19.69 -13.02
N LEU A 157 38.60 -19.05 -12.03
CA LEU A 157 38.54 -19.53 -10.65
C LEU A 157 37.25 -20.27 -10.34
N ASP A 158 36.33 -20.37 -11.33
CA ASP A 158 35.16 -21.23 -11.21
C ASP A 158 35.62 -22.68 -11.12
N THR A 159 35.65 -23.19 -9.93
CA THR A 159 35.92 -24.62 -9.72
C THR A 159 34.76 -25.43 -10.29
N VAL A 160 35.04 -26.54 -10.96
CA VAL A 160 34.01 -27.45 -11.44
C VAL A 160 33.14 -27.87 -10.26
N GLY A 161 31.84 -27.52 -10.33
CA GLY A 161 30.87 -27.77 -9.27
C GLY A 161 30.60 -26.57 -8.36
N SER A 162 31.06 -25.35 -8.69
CA SER A 162 30.64 -24.14 -8.03
C SER A 162 29.10 -24.00 -8.17
N ARG A 163 28.45 -23.62 -7.08
CA ARG A 163 27.02 -23.47 -7.04
C ARG A 163 26.62 -22.02 -7.33
N HIS A 164 25.53 -21.89 -8.04
CA HIS A 164 24.92 -20.61 -8.34
C HIS A 164 23.58 -20.52 -7.61
N TYR A 165 23.32 -19.38 -7.02
CA TYR A 165 22.08 -19.09 -6.31
C TYR A 165 21.44 -17.87 -6.92
N ARG A 166 20.11 -17.91 -7.03
CA ARG A 166 19.30 -16.74 -7.32
C ARG A 166 18.78 -16.16 -6.01
N HIS A 167 19.11 -14.94 -5.75
CA HIS A 167 18.56 -14.15 -4.68
C HIS A 167 17.42 -13.29 -5.22
N ILE A 168 16.38 -13.14 -4.46
CA ILE A 168 15.17 -12.38 -4.83
C ILE A 168 14.78 -11.56 -3.62
N CYS A 169 14.51 -10.28 -3.82
CA CYS A 169 13.87 -9.43 -2.82
C CYS A 169 12.36 -9.64 -2.84
N ILE A 170 11.77 -10.10 -1.75
CA ILE A 170 10.32 -10.30 -1.62
C ILE A 170 9.86 -9.71 -0.29
N ASN A 171 9.06 -8.66 -0.36
CA ASN A 171 8.46 -8.00 0.81
C ASN A 171 9.49 -7.62 1.89
N GLY A 172 10.62 -7.05 1.47
CA GLY A 172 11.69 -6.65 2.37
C GLY A 172 12.62 -7.78 2.83
N GLU A 173 12.36 -9.01 2.42
CA GLU A 173 13.19 -10.17 2.77
C GLU A 173 13.96 -10.70 1.56
N GLU A 174 15.25 -11.02 1.79
CA GLU A 174 16.09 -11.68 0.80
C GLU A 174 15.85 -13.19 0.82
N VAL A 175 15.26 -13.70 -0.25
CA VAL A 175 14.99 -15.13 -0.44
C VAL A 175 16.02 -15.74 -1.37
N VAL A 176 16.59 -16.89 -0.99
CA VAL A 176 17.64 -17.59 -1.75
C VAL A 176 17.11 -18.87 -2.36
N GLU A 177 17.26 -19.01 -3.67
CA GLU A 177 16.91 -20.20 -4.42
C GLU A 177 18.15 -20.81 -5.11
N ASN A 178 18.24 -22.13 -5.13
CA ASN A 178 19.26 -22.80 -5.94
C ASN A 178 18.95 -22.61 -7.43
N CYS A 179 19.91 -22.13 -8.20
CA CYS A 179 19.79 -22.22 -9.66
C CYS A 179 19.77 -23.69 -10.04
N ALA A 180 18.82 -24.09 -10.90
CA ALA A 180 18.81 -25.45 -11.46
C ALA A 180 20.11 -25.63 -12.27
N ASP A 181 20.82 -26.73 -12.02
CA ASP A 181 21.94 -27.15 -12.87
C ASP A 181 21.43 -27.35 -14.30
N PHE A 182 21.95 -26.58 -15.23
CA PHE A 182 21.73 -26.80 -16.67
C PHE A 182 22.84 -27.69 -17.24
#